data_293b3bee88d8508333707d9566f1cd0b
#
_entry.id   293b3bee88d8508333707d9566f1cd0b
#
_cell.length_a   1.000
_cell.length_b   1.000
_cell.length_c   1.000
_cell.angle_alpha   90.00
_cell.angle_beta   90.00
_cell.angle_gamma   90.00
#
_symmetry.space_group_name_H-M   'P 1'
#
loop_
_entity.id
_entity.type
_entity.pdbx_description
1 polymer ?
#
loop_
_entity_poly.entity_id
_entity_poly.type
_entity_poly.pdbx_seq_one_letter_code
_entity_poly.pdbx_strand_id
1 'polypeptide(L)'
;YKNIYDGLNLGVNINNKGILNKPFLYGITPIYSVNSNTLTGFVKVKHNTYFEDKNLYNINFGMSVTYSSFAKNAFVTKAVPYINFNFRDATDLRLNQLKSLSLRYVSIEKDFVEVENDKSIAPPYNVFNIRYIDGFNGFKKYHNWFLDAQFSDQFGKLSFNYEIRRRSN
;
A
#
# COMPACT_ATOMS: atom_id res chain seq x y z
N TYR A 1 2.88 -10.79 20.26
CA TYR A 1 4.09 -10.43 19.50
C TYR A 1 5.14 -9.86 20.46
N LYS A 2 6.41 -10.21 20.30
CA LYS A 2 7.52 -9.77 21.14
C LYS A 2 8.59 -9.12 20.27
N ASN A 3 8.99 -7.91 20.64
CA ASN A 3 10.03 -7.13 19.97
C ASN A 3 11.20 -6.93 20.95
N ILE A 4 12.42 -6.85 20.46
CA ILE A 4 13.63 -6.67 21.26
C ILE A 4 13.59 -5.35 22.08
N TYR A 5 13.04 -4.29 21.49
CA TYR A 5 12.99 -2.96 22.11
C TYR A 5 11.78 -2.76 23.00
N ASP A 6 10.62 -3.29 22.61
CA ASP A 6 9.32 -3.01 23.23
C ASP A 6 8.86 -4.14 24.16
N GLY A 7 9.54 -5.29 24.13
CA GLY A 7 9.16 -6.47 24.90
C GLY A 7 7.86 -7.10 24.39
N LEU A 8 6.92 -7.36 25.31
CA LEU A 8 5.62 -7.91 24.98
C LEU A 8 4.71 -6.83 24.39
N ASN A 9 4.16 -7.12 23.22
CA ASN A 9 3.23 -6.25 22.51
C ASN A 9 1.83 -6.87 22.52
N LEU A 10 0.86 -6.13 23.04
CA LEU A 10 -0.54 -6.51 23.10
C LEU A 10 -1.33 -5.60 22.14
N GLY A 11 -2.09 -6.19 21.24
CA GLY A 11 -2.86 -5.42 20.25
C GLY A 11 -4.23 -6.01 20.00
N VAL A 12 -5.16 -5.16 19.55
CA VAL A 12 -6.52 -5.54 19.14
C VAL A 12 -6.76 -5.02 17.73
N ASN A 13 -7.29 -5.87 16.87
CA ASN A 13 -7.70 -5.45 15.52
C ASN A 13 -9.20 -5.16 15.48
N ILE A 14 -9.56 -3.93 15.17
CA ILE A 14 -10.94 -3.45 15.01
C ILE A 14 -11.14 -3.12 13.55
N ASN A 15 -12.10 -3.75 12.90
CA ASN A 15 -12.40 -3.49 11.50
C ASN A 15 -13.86 -3.74 11.19
N ASN A 16 -14.33 -3.19 10.05
CA ASN A 16 -15.70 -3.37 9.58
C ASN A 16 -15.81 -4.33 8.39
N LYS A 17 -14.81 -5.18 8.18
CA LYS A 17 -14.87 -6.20 7.14
C LYS A 17 -16.04 -7.15 7.40
N GLY A 18 -16.73 -7.52 6.34
CA GLY A 18 -17.85 -8.47 6.38
C GLY A 18 -17.89 -9.27 5.07
N ILE A 19 -18.86 -10.16 4.96
CA ILE A 19 -19.10 -10.97 3.75
C ILE A 19 -19.57 -10.07 2.59
N LEU A 20 -20.35 -9.05 2.89
CA LEU A 20 -20.84 -8.11 1.89
C LEU A 20 -19.85 -7.01 1.60
N ASN A 21 -19.72 -6.64 0.33
CA ASN A 21 -18.92 -5.51 -0.09
C ASN A 21 -19.48 -4.20 0.46
N LYS A 22 -18.68 -3.51 1.25
CA LYS A 22 -19.00 -2.18 1.77
C LYS A 22 -18.25 -1.12 0.99
N PRO A 23 -18.85 0.01 0.69
CA PRO A 23 -18.17 1.11 0.00
C PRO A 23 -17.04 1.68 0.86
N PHE A 24 -17.22 1.75 2.17
CA PHE A 24 -16.22 2.23 3.11
C PHE A 24 -15.72 1.10 4.01
N LEU A 25 -14.40 0.93 4.03
CA LEU A 25 -13.70 -0.06 4.84
C LEU A 25 -12.69 0.64 5.74
N TYR A 26 -12.63 0.22 6.99
CA TYR A 26 -11.59 0.65 7.91
C TYR A 26 -11.03 -0.52 8.71
N GLY A 27 -9.81 -0.34 9.18
CA GLY A 27 -9.15 -1.24 10.12
C GLY A 27 -8.21 -0.43 11.00
N ILE A 28 -8.28 -0.64 12.29
CA ILE A 28 -7.45 0.02 13.31
C ILE A 28 -6.87 -1.06 14.18
N THR A 29 -5.57 -1.04 14.38
CA THR A 29 -4.87 -2.00 15.23
C THR A 29 -3.96 -1.24 16.20
N PRO A 30 -4.50 -0.75 17.33
CA PRO A 30 -3.65 -0.24 18.40
C PRO A 30 -2.85 -1.38 19.03
N ILE A 31 -1.59 -1.11 19.33
CA ILE A 31 -0.64 -2.05 19.93
C ILE A 31 0.01 -1.35 21.11
N TYR A 32 -0.16 -1.90 22.30
CA TYR A 32 0.50 -1.43 23.48
C TYR A 32 1.75 -2.28 23.78
N SER A 33 2.86 -1.60 23.99
CA SER A 33 4.16 -2.20 24.26
C SER A 33 4.48 -2.09 25.74
N VAL A 34 4.59 -3.23 26.42
CA VAL A 34 4.67 -3.29 27.89
C VAL A 34 5.98 -2.71 28.42
N ASN A 35 7.12 -2.99 27.78
CA ASN A 35 8.42 -2.54 28.30
C ASN A 35 8.71 -1.07 27.99
N SER A 36 8.30 -0.60 26.82
CA SER A 36 8.50 0.80 26.42
C SER A 36 7.38 1.72 26.91
N ASN A 37 6.28 1.15 27.43
CA ASN A 37 5.08 1.89 27.84
C ASN A 37 4.55 2.83 26.74
N THR A 38 4.56 2.35 25.49
CA THR A 38 4.20 3.14 24.32
C THR A 38 3.02 2.54 23.58
N LEU A 39 2.22 3.39 22.96
CA LEU A 39 1.14 3.00 22.06
C LEU A 39 1.60 3.17 20.61
N THR A 40 1.64 2.07 19.87
CA THR A 40 1.96 1.99 18.46
C THR A 40 0.78 1.38 17.69
N GLY A 41 0.93 1.12 16.42
CA GLY A 41 -0.08 0.41 15.66
C GLY A 41 -0.25 0.88 14.24
N PHE A 42 -1.38 0.48 13.65
CA PHE A 42 -1.66 0.88 12.30
C PHE A 42 -3.14 1.17 12.05
N VAL A 43 -3.40 2.08 11.13
CA VAL A 43 -4.72 2.47 10.67
C VAL A 43 -4.78 2.32 9.15
N LYS A 44 -5.88 1.78 8.65
CA LYS A 44 -6.17 1.70 7.23
C LYS A 44 -7.61 2.10 6.98
N VAL A 45 -7.79 3.00 6.02
CA VAL A 45 -9.10 3.38 5.49
C VAL A 45 -9.12 3.21 3.98
N LYS A 46 -10.26 2.78 3.45
CA LYS A 46 -10.44 2.60 2.01
C LYS A 46 -11.90 2.91 1.65
N HIS A 47 -12.09 3.65 0.58
CA HIS A 47 -13.39 3.86 -0.04
C HIS A 47 -13.39 3.30 -1.46
N ASN A 48 -14.47 2.63 -1.84
CA ASN A 48 -14.68 2.06 -3.17
C ASN A 48 -15.93 2.68 -3.80
N THR A 49 -15.78 3.21 -5.01
CA THR A 49 -16.87 3.68 -5.83
C THR A 49 -16.92 2.84 -7.10
N TYR A 50 -18.07 2.29 -7.44
CA TYR A 50 -18.29 1.46 -8.61
C TYR A 50 -19.12 2.20 -9.63
N PHE A 51 -18.84 1.99 -10.92
CA PHE A 51 -19.56 2.56 -12.04
C PHE A 51 -20.10 1.42 -12.90
N GLU A 52 -21.38 1.51 -13.24
CA GLU A 52 -22.01 0.59 -14.17
C GLU A 52 -21.85 1.10 -15.60
N ASP A 53 -21.78 0.18 -16.56
CA ASP A 53 -21.75 0.44 -18.01
C ASP A 53 -20.69 1.44 -18.49
N LYS A 54 -19.55 1.52 -17.80
CA LYS A 54 -18.41 2.36 -18.17
C LYS A 54 -17.12 1.56 -18.20
N ASN A 55 -16.21 1.99 -19.05
CA ASN A 55 -14.86 1.42 -19.08
C ASN A 55 -14.13 1.64 -17.74
N LEU A 56 -14.36 2.74 -17.08
CA LEU A 56 -13.93 2.94 -15.68
C LEU A 56 -14.90 2.20 -14.76
N TYR A 57 -14.48 1.04 -14.30
CA TYR A 57 -15.30 0.16 -13.48
C TYR A 57 -15.34 0.56 -12.01
N ASN A 58 -14.18 0.95 -11.46
CA ASN A 58 -14.06 1.21 -10.04
C ASN A 58 -12.96 2.25 -9.77
N ILE A 59 -13.24 3.16 -8.87
CA ILE A 59 -12.25 4.00 -8.23
C ILE A 59 -12.16 3.59 -6.77
N ASN A 60 -10.98 3.26 -6.30
CA ASN A 60 -10.74 3.09 -4.89
C ASN A 60 -9.63 4.01 -4.41
N PHE A 61 -9.90 4.71 -3.34
CA PHE A 61 -8.93 5.56 -2.67
C PHE A 61 -8.88 5.24 -1.18
N GLY A 62 -7.73 5.49 -0.60
CA GLY A 62 -7.56 5.20 0.80
C GLY A 62 -6.22 5.69 1.32
N MET A 63 -5.99 5.40 2.58
CA MET A 63 -4.76 5.73 3.28
C MET A 63 -4.43 4.63 4.27
N SER A 64 -3.15 4.33 4.42
CA SER A 64 -2.64 3.53 5.52
C SER A 64 -1.60 4.34 6.29
N VAL A 65 -1.69 4.31 7.60
CA VAL A 65 -0.71 4.92 8.51
C VAL A 65 -0.20 3.83 9.44
N THR A 66 1.10 3.74 9.57
CA THR A 66 1.77 2.85 10.52
C THR A 66 2.65 3.70 11.42
N TYR A 67 2.53 3.49 12.72
CA TYR A 67 3.41 4.03 13.73
C TYR A 67 4.02 2.89 14.53
N SER A 68 5.34 2.75 14.47
CA SER A 68 6.04 1.60 15.09
C SER A 68 7.42 2.00 15.59
N SER A 69 7.90 1.33 16.61
CA SER A 69 9.27 1.50 17.08
C SER A 69 10.25 0.76 16.14
N PHE A 70 11.40 1.34 15.89
CA PHE A 70 12.50 0.71 15.17
C PHE A 70 13.80 0.65 15.98
N ALA A 71 13.87 1.42 17.07
CA ALA A 71 14.94 1.36 18.06
C ALA A 71 14.38 1.74 19.44
N LYS A 72 15.21 1.67 20.48
CA LYS A 72 14.81 2.08 21.84
C LYS A 72 14.44 3.58 21.83
N ASN A 73 13.21 3.89 22.22
CA ASN A 73 12.66 5.25 22.25
C ASN A 73 12.70 5.98 20.89
N ALA A 74 12.75 5.25 19.78
CA ALA A 74 12.75 5.82 18.44
C ALA A 74 11.67 5.16 17.59
N PHE A 75 10.87 6.00 16.92
CA PHE A 75 9.68 5.59 16.20
C PHE A 75 9.77 5.98 14.74
N VAL A 76 9.05 5.25 13.92
CA VAL A 76 8.83 5.54 12.50
C VAL A 76 7.36 5.70 12.23
N THR A 77 7.00 6.80 11.60
CA THR A 77 5.67 7.03 11.03
C THR A 77 5.75 6.83 9.52
N LYS A 78 4.89 5.95 9.01
CA LYS A 78 4.73 5.75 7.57
C LYS A 78 3.30 6.01 7.18
N ALA A 79 3.08 6.99 6.32
CA ALA A 79 1.78 7.33 5.74
C ALA A 79 1.77 7.03 4.23
N VAL A 80 0.72 6.33 3.77
CA VAL A 80 0.59 5.92 2.36
C VAL A 80 -0.83 6.20 1.86
N PRO A 81 -1.16 7.43 1.46
CA PRO A 81 -2.35 7.70 0.68
C PRO A 81 -2.22 7.12 -0.73
N TYR A 82 -3.31 6.65 -1.29
CA TYR A 82 -3.37 6.11 -2.65
C TYR A 82 -4.73 6.29 -3.29
N ILE A 83 -4.73 6.30 -4.62
CA ILE A 83 -5.93 6.20 -5.46
C ILE A 83 -5.64 5.22 -6.60
N ASN A 84 -6.60 4.33 -6.88
CA ASN A 84 -6.53 3.38 -7.97
C ASN A 84 -7.76 3.53 -8.85
N PHE A 85 -7.54 3.61 -10.15
CA PHE A 85 -8.54 3.59 -11.19
C PHE A 85 -8.48 2.21 -11.86
N ASN A 86 -9.56 1.46 -11.77
CA ASN A 86 -9.64 0.12 -12.36
C ASN A 86 -10.59 0.17 -13.55
N PHE A 87 -10.10 -0.32 -14.69
CA PHE A 87 -10.82 -0.31 -15.96
C PHE A 87 -11.18 -1.74 -16.35
N ARG A 88 -12.30 -1.89 -17.04
CA ARG A 88 -12.72 -3.14 -17.64
C ARG A 88 -13.35 -2.85 -19.00
N ASP A 89 -13.44 -3.87 -19.85
CA ASP A 89 -14.26 -3.78 -21.04
C ASP A 89 -15.74 -3.81 -20.63
N ALA A 90 -16.49 -2.78 -21.01
CA ALA A 90 -17.92 -2.69 -20.71
C ALA A 90 -18.77 -3.63 -21.57
N THR A 91 -18.22 -4.11 -22.71
CA THR A 91 -18.94 -4.97 -23.64
C THR A 91 -18.85 -6.46 -23.28
N ASP A 92 -17.78 -6.87 -22.59
CA ASP A 92 -17.62 -8.25 -22.16
C ASP A 92 -17.09 -8.33 -20.70
N LEU A 93 -18.00 -8.50 -19.77
CA LEU A 93 -17.71 -8.61 -18.34
C LEU A 93 -17.03 -9.93 -17.95
N ARG A 94 -16.91 -10.89 -18.88
CA ARG A 94 -16.26 -12.20 -18.63
C ARG A 94 -14.77 -12.18 -18.98
N LEU A 95 -14.30 -11.11 -19.63
CA LEU A 95 -12.88 -10.96 -19.94
C LEU A 95 -12.05 -10.85 -18.65
N ASN A 96 -11.09 -11.73 -18.51
CA ASN A 96 -10.09 -11.69 -17.43
C ASN A 96 -9.03 -10.61 -17.72
N GLN A 97 -9.50 -9.39 -18.01
CA GLN A 97 -8.65 -8.24 -18.27
C GLN A 97 -8.44 -7.45 -16.99
N LEU A 98 -7.21 -7.12 -16.69
CA LEU A 98 -6.81 -6.23 -15.61
C LEU A 98 -6.18 -4.98 -16.22
N LYS A 99 -6.87 -3.86 -16.13
CA LYS A 99 -6.30 -2.54 -16.45
C LYS A 99 -6.45 -1.65 -15.25
N SER A 100 -5.34 -1.09 -14.77
CA SER A 100 -5.39 -0.20 -13.61
C SER A 100 -4.32 0.88 -13.68
N LEU A 101 -4.69 2.06 -13.20
CA LEU A 101 -3.78 3.17 -12.94
C LEU A 101 -3.78 3.42 -11.43
N SER A 102 -2.61 3.32 -10.82
CA SER A 102 -2.41 3.52 -9.39
C SER A 102 -1.52 4.73 -9.15
N LEU A 103 -1.98 5.63 -8.31
CA LEU A 103 -1.22 6.75 -7.78
C LEU A 103 -1.04 6.54 -6.29
N ARG A 104 0.18 6.65 -5.81
CA ARG A 104 0.52 6.41 -4.40
C ARG A 104 1.60 7.38 -3.95
N TYR A 105 1.40 7.94 -2.78
CA TYR A 105 2.42 8.73 -2.11
C TYR A 105 2.86 7.98 -0.86
N VAL A 106 4.15 7.89 -0.63
CA VAL A 106 4.74 7.25 0.56
C VAL A 106 5.52 8.31 1.29
N SER A 107 5.12 8.61 2.52
CA SER A 107 5.87 9.46 3.44
C SER A 107 6.36 8.62 4.61
N ILE A 108 7.65 8.72 4.91
CA ILE A 108 8.29 8.04 6.03
C ILE A 108 9.07 9.07 6.83
N GLU A 109 8.66 9.25 8.08
CA GLU A 109 9.34 10.08 9.06
C GLU A 109 9.90 9.19 10.17
N LYS A 110 11.14 9.42 10.55
CA LYS A 110 11.83 8.68 11.61
C LYS A 110 12.32 9.62 12.67
N ASP A 111 12.18 9.18 13.94
CA ASP A 111 12.82 9.86 15.05
C ASP A 111 14.34 9.74 14.99
N PHE A 112 15.00 10.61 15.71
CA PHE A 112 16.45 10.58 15.87
C PHE A 112 16.87 9.37 16.71
N VAL A 113 17.94 8.71 16.29
CA VAL A 113 18.66 7.75 17.11
C VAL A 113 20.02 8.35 17.46
N GLU A 114 20.28 8.59 18.75
CA GLU A 114 21.62 8.91 19.23
C GLU A 114 22.47 7.64 19.16
N VAL A 115 23.35 7.55 18.17
CA VAL A 115 24.46 6.60 18.16
C VAL A 115 25.68 7.36 18.67
N GLU A 116 26.43 6.76 19.61
CA GLU A 116 27.60 7.34 20.26
C GLU A 116 28.34 8.35 19.38
N ASN A 117 28.24 9.65 19.79
CA ASN A 117 28.89 10.81 19.17
C ASN A 117 28.42 11.29 17.78
N ASP A 118 27.45 10.67 17.14
CA ASP A 118 26.91 11.15 15.87
C ASP A 118 25.38 11.20 15.90
N LYS A 119 24.79 12.41 15.81
CA LYS A 119 23.34 12.57 15.64
C LYS A 119 23.01 12.33 14.17
N SER A 120 22.83 11.09 13.79
CA SER A 120 22.38 10.77 12.46
C SER A 120 20.88 11.03 12.32
N ILE A 121 20.56 12.15 11.69
CA ILE A 121 19.21 12.49 11.24
C ILE A 121 18.97 11.70 9.97
N ALA A 122 18.14 10.67 10.02
CA ALA A 122 17.63 10.10 8.77
C ALA A 122 16.65 11.11 8.15
N PRO A 123 16.94 11.67 6.97
CA PRO A 123 16.04 12.63 6.34
C PRO A 123 14.66 11.99 6.10
N PRO A 124 13.57 12.76 6.14
CA PRO A 124 12.27 12.26 5.77
C PRO A 124 12.33 11.71 4.34
N TYR A 125 11.69 10.59 4.12
CA TYR A 125 11.70 9.92 2.83
C TYR A 125 10.31 10.00 2.20
N ASN A 126 10.22 10.76 1.11
CA ASN A 126 8.98 10.98 0.38
C ASN A 126 9.10 10.45 -1.05
N VAL A 127 8.16 9.61 -1.45
CA VAL A 127 8.13 9.05 -2.81
C VAL A 127 6.72 9.13 -3.37
N PHE A 128 6.60 9.72 -4.54
CA PHE A 128 5.41 9.63 -5.37
C PHE A 128 5.58 8.51 -6.39
N ASN A 129 4.60 7.63 -6.46
CA ASN A 129 4.62 6.48 -7.36
C ASN A 129 3.38 6.48 -8.25
N ILE A 130 3.61 6.34 -9.56
CA ILE A 130 2.59 6.15 -10.57
C ILE A 130 2.83 4.77 -11.20
N ARG A 131 1.81 3.91 -11.21
CA ARG A 131 1.88 2.60 -11.85
C ARG A 131 0.68 2.38 -12.74
N TYR A 132 0.94 2.03 -13.99
CA TYR A 132 -0.05 1.52 -14.91
C TYR A 132 0.16 0.04 -15.17
N ILE A 133 -0.91 -0.73 -15.14
CA ILE A 133 -0.91 -2.17 -15.40
C ILE A 133 -1.93 -2.44 -16.49
N ASP A 134 -1.55 -3.25 -17.48
CA ASP A 134 -2.47 -3.85 -18.47
C ASP A 134 -2.15 -5.33 -18.58
N GLY A 135 -3.12 -6.15 -18.30
CA GLY A 135 -2.97 -7.59 -18.28
C GLY A 135 -4.22 -8.31 -18.78
N PHE A 136 -3.99 -9.48 -19.34
CA PHE A 136 -5.03 -10.43 -19.72
C PHE A 136 -4.65 -11.83 -19.25
N ASN A 137 -5.53 -12.43 -18.46
CA ASN A 137 -5.32 -13.76 -17.90
C ASN A 137 -6.31 -14.75 -18.51
N GLY A 138 -6.06 -15.17 -19.74
CA GLY A 138 -6.86 -16.20 -20.43
C GLY A 138 -6.22 -17.58 -20.35
N PHE A 139 -7.02 -18.63 -20.59
CA PHE A 139 -6.55 -20.02 -20.53
C PHE A 139 -5.44 -20.34 -21.54
N LYS A 140 -5.55 -19.82 -22.78
CA LYS A 140 -4.57 -20.05 -23.87
C LYS A 140 -3.52 -18.93 -24.00
N LYS A 141 -3.86 -17.73 -23.57
CA LYS A 141 -2.99 -16.56 -23.67
C LYS A 141 -2.96 -15.84 -22.35
N TYR A 142 -1.80 -15.55 -21.89
CA TYR A 142 -1.55 -14.66 -20.77
C TYR A 142 -0.59 -13.57 -21.25
N HIS A 143 -0.91 -12.33 -20.97
CA HIS A 143 0.06 -11.24 -21.04
C HIS A 143 -0.17 -10.30 -19.86
N ASN A 144 0.88 -9.76 -19.38
CA ASN A 144 0.86 -8.74 -18.35
C ASN A 144 2.03 -7.81 -18.55
N TRP A 145 1.77 -6.52 -18.53
CA TRP A 145 2.83 -5.54 -18.51
C TRP A 145 2.49 -4.41 -17.56
N PHE A 146 3.51 -3.80 -17.00
CA PHE A 146 3.34 -2.61 -16.20
C PHE A 146 4.43 -1.58 -16.51
N LEU A 147 4.06 -0.34 -16.33
CA LEU A 147 4.93 0.81 -16.29
C LEU A 147 4.85 1.40 -14.88
N ASP A 148 5.98 1.55 -14.21
CA ASP A 148 6.09 2.09 -12.86
C ASP A 148 7.08 3.25 -12.86
N ALA A 149 6.62 4.42 -12.41
CA ALA A 149 7.44 5.61 -12.25
C ALA A 149 7.44 6.03 -10.78
N GLN A 150 8.60 6.30 -10.23
CA GLN A 150 8.81 6.74 -8.86
C GLN A 150 9.62 8.03 -8.86
N PHE A 151 9.17 8.99 -8.07
CA PHE A 151 9.79 10.31 -7.94
C PHE A 151 9.98 10.64 -6.46
N SER A 152 11.17 11.08 -6.13
CA SER A 152 11.54 11.56 -4.81
C SER A 152 12.45 12.78 -4.98
N ASP A 153 12.68 13.52 -3.93
CA ASP A 153 13.65 14.64 -3.95
C ASP A 153 15.07 14.17 -4.28
N GLN A 154 15.38 12.90 -4.06
CA GLN A 154 16.71 12.32 -4.22
C GLN A 154 16.88 11.48 -5.48
N PHE A 155 15.80 10.98 -6.09
CA PHE A 155 15.88 10.11 -7.25
C PHE A 155 14.60 10.10 -8.09
N GLY A 156 14.77 9.76 -9.37
CA GLY A 156 13.72 9.34 -10.27
C GLY A 156 13.98 7.91 -10.75
N LYS A 157 12.96 7.08 -10.79
CA LYS A 157 13.07 5.70 -11.29
C LYS A 157 11.92 5.38 -12.22
N LEU A 158 12.23 4.79 -13.38
CA LEU A 158 11.28 4.24 -14.32
C LEU A 158 11.54 2.74 -14.47
N SER A 159 10.48 1.94 -14.39
CA SER A 159 10.55 0.49 -14.55
C SER A 159 9.46 0.03 -15.51
N PHE A 160 9.83 -0.80 -16.46
CA PHE A 160 8.91 -1.48 -17.37
C PHE A 160 9.10 -2.98 -17.24
N ASN A 161 8.01 -3.71 -17.17
CA ASN A 161 8.01 -5.17 -17.17
C ASN A 161 6.96 -5.66 -18.17
N TYR A 162 7.30 -6.67 -18.93
CA TYR A 162 6.40 -7.34 -19.86
C TYR A 162 6.55 -8.86 -19.73
N GLU A 163 5.42 -9.54 -19.50
CA GLU A 163 5.37 -10.99 -19.41
C GLU A 163 4.33 -11.53 -20.38
N ILE A 164 4.70 -12.53 -21.16
CA ILE A 164 3.80 -13.26 -22.05
C ILE A 164 3.96 -14.77 -21.85
N ARG A 165 2.85 -15.47 -21.73
CA ARG A 165 2.83 -16.93 -21.71
C ARG A 165 1.82 -17.42 -22.74
N ARG A 166 2.24 -18.36 -23.56
CA ARG A 166 1.37 -19.06 -24.50
C ARG A 166 1.39 -20.54 -24.16
N ARG A 167 0.24 -21.14 -24.05
CA ARG A 167 0.14 -22.59 -23.89
C ARG A 167 0.10 -23.19 -25.31
N SER A 168 1.10 -23.99 -25.66
CA SER A 168 1.02 -24.87 -26.86
C SER A 168 0.01 -25.97 -26.58
N ASN A 169 -0.78 -26.33 -27.56
CA ASN A 169 -1.65 -27.52 -27.50
C ASN A 169 -0.80 -28.76 -27.49
#